data_a416bc1c6d92796b22febaad9288f49b
#
_entry.id   a416bc1c6d92796b22febaad9288f49b
#
_cell.length_a   1.000
_cell.length_b   1.000
_cell.length_c   1.000
_cell.angle_alpha   90.00
_cell.angle_beta   90.00
_cell.angle_gamma   90.00
#
_symmetry.space_group_name_H-M   'P 1'
#
loop_
_entity.id
_entity.type
_entity.pdbx_description
1 polymer ?
#
loop_
_entity_poly.entity_id
_entity_poly.type
_entity_poly.pdbx_seq_one_letter_code
_entity_poly.pdbx_strand_id
1 'polypeptide(L)'
;MGCHYTSLILSIDGQPMQTHPSDLYRKLPQVGELLHRSDFLRLQQTYSRELVAEALRSTLQELRGEINAGRHTEDSLNLQLHGLSTAVAHSLRHATRPSLRPVLNATGVILQTNLGRAPLSEAAIQHIVEVARGYSNLEFDLETGERSRRDLHVERLILNVIALKSGQSPSDLAHRSAVVVNNCAAANFLALNTLAEGGDVLVSRGELVEIGGGFRVPDILRKSGAILREVGTTNRTRLSDYAAAITPQTRLILRVHRSNFRMEGFTESPALEELLDLGNRASLPVFEDQGTGCIVDLAESGIQDESSWIQSASSDLALVACSGDKLLAGPQCGILVGAKPILDRIRANPLLRALRVDKLTYAALEATLIAYLTAAEETLPAIAMLRMPAEAIRARCVAMAERLRSASAAVDVVETRSVVGGGTTPGASLASFALALRPSQMSETVFAANMRHLDPPVVVRIYEGRVLLDLRTIPPAEDPLLAQLLRQALEPEQP
;
A
#
# COMPACT_ATOMS: atom_id res chain seq x y z
N MET A 1 -5.02 -67.48 -33.62
CA MET A 1 -5.97 -67.95 -32.63
C MET A 1 -5.28 -67.99 -31.27
N GLY A 2 -5.73 -67.23 -30.33
CA GLY A 2 -5.20 -67.16 -28.99
C GLY A 2 -5.86 -66.04 -28.19
N CYS A 3 -7.09 -66.27 -27.75
CA CYS A 3 -7.82 -65.35 -26.88
C CYS A 3 -7.20 -65.33 -25.50
N HIS A 4 -6.75 -64.22 -25.01
CA HIS A 4 -6.49 -63.99 -23.58
C HIS A 4 -7.77 -63.51 -22.93
N TYR A 5 -8.39 -64.38 -22.12
CA TYR A 5 -9.46 -64.02 -21.18
C TYR A 5 -8.85 -63.33 -19.97
N THR A 6 -9.20 -62.06 -19.80
CA THR A 6 -8.99 -61.36 -18.53
C THR A 6 -10.20 -61.72 -17.62
N SER A 7 -9.99 -62.53 -16.63
CA SER A 7 -11.01 -62.93 -15.64
C SER A 7 -11.30 -61.76 -14.70
N LEU A 8 -12.45 -61.11 -14.87
CA LEU A 8 -13.06 -60.27 -13.85
C LEU A 8 -13.58 -61.21 -12.73
N ILE A 9 -12.99 -61.13 -11.57
CA ILE A 9 -13.53 -61.77 -10.36
C ILE A 9 -14.66 -60.86 -9.86
N LEU A 10 -15.90 -61.23 -10.18
CA LEU A 10 -17.11 -60.65 -9.60
C LEU A 10 -17.44 -61.42 -8.32
N SER A 11 -17.79 -60.71 -7.24
CA SER A 11 -18.40 -61.28 -6.04
C SER A 11 -19.81 -61.83 -6.40
N ILE A 12 -20.28 -62.78 -5.58
CA ILE A 12 -21.53 -63.52 -5.80
C ILE A 12 -22.78 -62.61 -5.88
N ASP A 13 -22.65 -61.30 -5.48
CA ASP A 13 -23.76 -60.33 -5.49
C ASP A 13 -23.64 -59.21 -6.53
N GLY A 14 -22.71 -59.28 -7.48
CA GLY A 14 -22.62 -58.34 -8.60
C GLY A 14 -22.27 -56.87 -8.27
N GLN A 15 -21.87 -56.57 -7.04
CA GLN A 15 -21.33 -55.26 -6.65
C GLN A 15 -19.80 -55.21 -6.77
N PRO A 16 -19.20 -54.10 -7.25
CA PRO A 16 -17.76 -53.97 -7.22
C PRO A 16 -17.26 -54.03 -5.79
N MET A 17 -16.26 -54.90 -5.53
CA MET A 17 -15.62 -55.02 -4.21
C MET A 17 -15.21 -53.64 -3.70
N GLN A 18 -15.92 -53.12 -2.71
CA GLN A 18 -15.48 -51.95 -1.97
C GLN A 18 -14.19 -52.32 -1.22
N THR A 19 -13.07 -51.76 -1.64
CA THR A 19 -11.78 -51.90 -0.95
C THR A 19 -11.93 -51.32 0.45
N HIS A 20 -11.69 -52.17 1.47
CA HIS A 20 -11.84 -51.74 2.85
C HIS A 20 -10.80 -50.67 3.21
N PRO A 21 -11.15 -49.59 3.89
CA PRO A 21 -10.20 -48.53 4.23
C PRO A 21 -8.88 -49.00 4.84
N SER A 22 -8.91 -50.10 5.63
CA SER A 22 -7.73 -50.72 6.22
C SER A 22 -6.70 -51.22 5.20
N ASP A 23 -7.14 -51.64 4.00
CA ASP A 23 -6.25 -52.17 2.97
C ASP A 23 -5.55 -51.03 2.22
N LEU A 24 -6.25 -49.90 2.04
CA LEU A 24 -5.69 -48.69 1.48
C LEU A 24 -4.67 -48.06 2.42
N TYR A 25 -4.90 -48.08 3.74
CA TYR A 25 -3.94 -47.59 4.73
C TYR A 25 -2.59 -48.29 4.70
N ARG A 26 -2.58 -49.63 4.48
CA ARG A 26 -1.35 -50.41 4.39
C ARG A 26 -0.46 -50.06 3.21
N LYS A 27 -1.03 -49.41 2.18
CA LYS A 27 -0.30 -48.94 1.00
C LYS A 27 0.39 -47.63 1.17
N LEU A 28 0.05 -46.85 2.22
CA LEU A 28 0.70 -45.59 2.49
C LEU A 28 2.14 -45.80 2.95
N PRO A 29 3.12 -45.22 2.23
CA PRO A 29 4.54 -45.42 2.58
C PRO A 29 4.91 -44.70 3.87
N GLN A 30 5.95 -45.16 4.54
CA GLN A 30 6.48 -44.50 5.73
C GLN A 30 7.30 -43.26 5.33
N VAL A 31 7.17 -42.17 6.09
CA VAL A 31 7.90 -40.92 5.85
C VAL A 31 9.42 -41.16 5.83
N GLY A 32 9.93 -42.02 6.73
CA GLY A 32 11.34 -42.39 6.80
C GLY A 32 11.89 -42.98 5.50
N GLU A 33 11.12 -43.87 4.87
CA GLU A 33 11.49 -44.48 3.57
C GLU A 33 11.44 -43.47 2.44
N LEU A 34 10.40 -42.65 2.41
CA LEU A 34 10.24 -41.61 1.39
C LEU A 34 11.38 -40.59 1.38
N LEU A 35 11.88 -40.22 2.55
CA LEU A 35 13.00 -39.28 2.67
C LEU A 35 14.30 -39.79 2.02
N HIS A 36 14.43 -41.06 1.75
CA HIS A 36 15.59 -41.68 1.08
C HIS A 36 15.37 -41.89 -0.44
N ARG A 37 14.17 -41.66 -0.96
CA ARG A 37 13.92 -41.77 -2.41
C ARG A 37 14.57 -40.62 -3.14
N SER A 38 15.00 -40.88 -4.37
CA SER A 38 15.73 -39.91 -5.23
C SER A 38 14.98 -38.60 -5.51
N ASP A 39 13.63 -38.66 -5.63
CA ASP A 39 12.76 -37.51 -5.82
C ASP A 39 12.72 -36.60 -4.57
N PHE A 40 12.65 -37.15 -3.39
CA PHE A 40 12.68 -36.39 -2.12
C PHE A 40 14.10 -35.97 -1.72
N LEU A 41 15.13 -36.72 -2.10
CA LEU A 41 16.51 -36.28 -1.92
C LEU A 41 16.80 -35.03 -2.77
N ARG A 42 16.21 -34.89 -3.96
CA ARG A 42 16.31 -33.64 -4.75
C ARG A 42 15.64 -32.47 -4.03
N LEU A 43 14.48 -32.67 -3.40
CA LEU A 43 13.83 -31.61 -2.63
C LEU A 43 14.67 -31.19 -1.41
N GLN A 44 15.40 -32.12 -0.79
CA GLN A 44 16.28 -31.85 0.34
C GLN A 44 17.56 -31.05 -0.06
N GLN A 45 17.85 -30.90 -1.34
CA GLN A 45 18.90 -29.98 -1.80
C GLN A 45 18.49 -28.50 -1.71
N THR A 46 17.18 -28.23 -1.74
CA THR A 46 16.61 -26.86 -1.69
C THR A 46 15.99 -26.55 -0.34
N TYR A 47 15.38 -27.55 0.31
CA TYR A 47 14.66 -27.40 1.56
C TYR A 47 15.31 -28.24 2.66
N SER A 48 15.19 -27.82 3.93
CA SER A 48 15.69 -28.63 5.03
C SER A 48 14.97 -29.99 5.08
N ARG A 49 15.67 -31.02 5.57
CA ARG A 49 15.11 -32.36 5.74
C ARG A 49 13.85 -32.37 6.61
N GLU A 50 13.87 -31.55 7.66
CA GLU A 50 12.76 -31.39 8.60
C GLU A 50 11.51 -30.84 7.91
N LEU A 51 11.67 -29.83 7.05
CA LEU A 51 10.59 -29.23 6.29
C LEU A 51 10.00 -30.18 5.26
N VAL A 52 10.86 -30.96 4.57
CA VAL A 52 10.40 -32.03 3.64
C VAL A 52 9.65 -33.11 4.39
N ALA A 53 10.14 -33.53 5.58
CA ALA A 53 9.46 -34.53 6.41
C ALA A 53 8.10 -34.04 6.92
N GLU A 54 7.98 -32.77 7.27
CA GLU A 54 6.71 -32.15 7.71
C GLU A 54 5.70 -32.08 6.56
N ALA A 55 6.12 -31.61 5.38
CA ALA A 55 5.28 -31.59 4.21
C ALA A 55 4.78 -32.98 3.80
N LEU A 56 5.67 -34.02 3.90
CA LEU A 56 5.28 -35.41 3.70
C LEU A 56 4.23 -35.87 4.70
N ARG A 57 4.41 -35.58 6.00
CA ARG A 57 3.43 -35.93 7.03
C ARG A 57 2.08 -35.31 6.77
N SER A 58 2.05 -34.01 6.43
CA SER A 58 0.81 -33.28 6.12
C SER A 58 0.09 -33.92 4.94
N THR A 59 0.79 -34.09 3.80
CA THR A 59 0.20 -34.68 2.59
C THR A 59 -0.32 -36.10 2.83
N LEU A 60 0.43 -36.95 3.56
CA LEU A 60 -0.03 -38.28 3.90
C LEU A 60 -1.20 -38.28 4.91
N GLN A 61 -1.28 -37.28 5.77
CA GLN A 61 -2.40 -37.13 6.70
C GLN A 61 -3.68 -36.70 5.94
N GLU A 62 -3.57 -35.84 4.96
CA GLU A 62 -4.67 -35.46 4.05
C GLU A 62 -5.19 -36.69 3.30
N LEU A 63 -4.29 -37.50 2.71
CA LEU A 63 -4.66 -38.75 2.03
C LEU A 63 -5.36 -39.75 3.00
N ARG A 64 -4.90 -39.82 4.26
CA ARG A 64 -5.62 -40.62 5.27
C ARG A 64 -7.03 -40.11 5.54
N GLY A 65 -7.20 -38.79 5.63
CA GLY A 65 -8.53 -38.18 5.77
C GLY A 65 -9.45 -38.49 4.57
N GLU A 66 -8.92 -38.48 3.37
CA GLU A 66 -9.66 -38.78 2.14
C GLU A 66 -10.02 -40.27 2.04
N ILE A 67 -9.11 -41.18 2.43
CA ILE A 67 -9.40 -42.61 2.52
C ILE A 67 -10.53 -42.89 3.54
N ASN A 68 -10.49 -42.25 4.73
CA ASN A 68 -11.56 -42.36 5.73
C ASN A 68 -12.91 -41.87 5.21
N ALA A 69 -12.90 -40.81 4.38
CA ALA A 69 -14.09 -40.28 3.77
C ALA A 69 -14.59 -41.09 2.56
N GLY A 70 -13.94 -42.24 2.26
CA GLY A 70 -14.32 -43.12 1.13
C GLY A 70 -14.07 -42.55 -0.24
N ARG A 71 -13.17 -41.57 -0.38
CA ARG A 71 -12.91 -40.86 -1.64
C ARG A 71 -11.89 -41.54 -2.55
N HIS A 72 -11.25 -42.63 -2.10
CA HIS A 72 -10.24 -43.38 -2.84
C HIS A 72 -10.62 -44.79 -3.15
N THR A 73 -10.40 -45.19 -4.38
CA THR A 73 -10.21 -46.58 -4.81
C THR A 73 -8.72 -46.93 -4.78
N GLU A 74 -8.39 -48.21 -4.95
CA GLU A 74 -6.98 -48.66 -5.02
C GLU A 74 -6.23 -47.96 -6.17
N ASP A 75 -6.85 -47.82 -7.35
CA ASP A 75 -6.24 -47.18 -8.53
C ASP A 75 -6.04 -45.69 -8.32
N SER A 76 -7.03 -45.01 -7.77
CA SER A 76 -6.92 -43.58 -7.48
C SER A 76 -5.86 -43.28 -6.42
N LEU A 77 -5.72 -44.11 -5.41
CA LEU A 77 -4.66 -43.98 -4.40
C LEU A 77 -3.28 -44.16 -5.02
N ASN A 78 -3.13 -45.20 -5.86
CA ASN A 78 -1.85 -45.45 -6.55
C ASN A 78 -1.45 -44.28 -7.44
N LEU A 79 -2.40 -43.64 -8.14
CA LEU A 79 -2.16 -42.44 -8.93
C LEU A 79 -1.67 -41.27 -8.05
N GLN A 80 -2.32 -41.04 -6.92
CA GLN A 80 -1.92 -40.01 -5.93
C GLN A 80 -0.53 -40.26 -5.35
N LEU A 81 -0.21 -41.51 -5.05
CA LEU A 81 1.14 -41.90 -4.55
C LEU A 81 2.23 -41.72 -5.61
N HIS A 82 1.93 -41.92 -6.88
CA HIS A 82 2.86 -41.57 -7.98
C HIS A 82 3.09 -40.05 -8.09
N GLY A 83 2.06 -39.24 -7.85
CA GLY A 83 2.15 -37.79 -7.82
C GLY A 83 2.66 -37.18 -6.51
N LEU A 84 2.96 -38.01 -5.49
CA LEU A 84 3.26 -37.52 -4.13
C LEU A 84 4.43 -36.55 -4.08
N SER A 85 5.50 -36.76 -4.83
CA SER A 85 6.64 -35.83 -4.86
C SER A 85 6.28 -34.47 -5.44
N THR A 86 5.39 -34.45 -6.43
CA THR A 86 4.87 -33.19 -7.03
C THR A 86 3.98 -32.46 -6.03
N ALA A 87 3.08 -33.16 -5.31
CA ALA A 87 2.23 -32.57 -4.28
C ALA A 87 3.05 -31.98 -3.12
N VAL A 88 4.05 -32.74 -2.63
CA VAL A 88 4.96 -32.26 -1.59
C VAL A 88 5.80 -31.07 -2.08
N ALA A 89 6.30 -31.08 -3.31
CA ALA A 89 7.02 -29.96 -3.88
C ALA A 89 6.13 -28.71 -4.00
N HIS A 90 4.85 -28.88 -4.31
CA HIS A 90 3.87 -27.78 -4.32
C HIS A 90 3.66 -27.23 -2.91
N SER A 91 3.43 -28.10 -1.92
CA SER A 91 3.28 -27.71 -0.51
C SER A 91 4.51 -26.94 0.01
N LEU A 92 5.71 -27.42 -0.29
CA LEU A 92 6.97 -26.77 0.09
C LEU A 92 7.11 -25.38 -0.55
N ARG A 93 6.85 -25.24 -1.86
CA ARG A 93 6.84 -23.95 -2.53
C ARG A 93 5.83 -22.99 -1.89
N HIS A 94 4.64 -23.48 -1.57
CA HIS A 94 3.61 -22.67 -0.92
C HIS A 94 4.05 -22.23 0.50
N ALA A 95 4.60 -23.15 1.29
CA ALA A 95 5.05 -22.88 2.67
C ALA A 95 6.24 -21.91 2.75
N THR A 96 7.09 -21.88 1.71
CA THR A 96 8.29 -21.02 1.66
C THR A 96 8.14 -19.78 0.79
N ARG A 97 7.00 -19.63 0.13
CA ARG A 97 6.72 -18.45 -0.69
C ARG A 97 6.50 -17.23 0.20
N PRO A 98 7.15 -16.08 -0.08
CA PRO A 98 6.85 -14.84 0.61
C PRO A 98 5.35 -14.52 0.56
N SER A 99 4.76 -14.20 1.71
CA SER A 99 3.34 -13.83 1.79
C SER A 99 3.06 -12.44 1.22
N LEU A 100 4.02 -11.51 1.37
CA LEU A 100 3.97 -10.20 0.74
C LEU A 100 4.38 -10.35 -0.74
N ARG A 101 3.46 -10.06 -1.66
CA ARG A 101 3.63 -10.30 -3.10
C ARG A 101 3.17 -9.10 -3.92
N PRO A 102 3.77 -8.84 -5.08
CA PRO A 102 3.21 -7.92 -6.06
C PRO A 102 1.80 -8.32 -6.45
N VAL A 103 0.95 -7.34 -6.69
CA VAL A 103 -0.42 -7.53 -7.19
C VAL A 103 -0.71 -6.51 -8.29
N LEU A 104 -1.56 -6.86 -9.26
CA LEU A 104 -2.09 -5.93 -10.24
C LEU A 104 -3.32 -5.23 -9.65
N ASN A 105 -3.24 -3.92 -9.48
CA ASN A 105 -4.35 -3.12 -8.98
C ASN A 105 -5.25 -2.66 -10.14
N ALA A 106 -6.34 -3.35 -10.39
CA ALA A 106 -7.33 -2.98 -11.39
C ALA A 106 -8.59 -2.31 -10.79
N THR A 107 -8.49 -1.77 -9.57
CA THR A 107 -9.63 -1.16 -8.88
C THR A 107 -9.93 0.26 -9.33
N GLY A 108 -8.98 0.97 -9.94
CA GLY A 108 -9.09 2.40 -10.22
C GLY A 108 -8.93 3.30 -8.98
N VAL A 109 -8.46 2.75 -7.87
CA VAL A 109 -8.06 3.51 -6.67
C VAL A 109 -6.54 3.67 -6.69
N ILE A 110 -6.04 4.88 -6.96
CA ILE A 110 -4.61 5.13 -7.19
C ILE A 110 -3.80 4.87 -5.92
N LEU A 111 -4.13 5.55 -4.82
CA LEU A 111 -3.48 5.39 -3.51
C LEU A 111 -4.25 4.38 -2.65
N GLN A 112 -4.35 3.13 -3.14
CA GLN A 112 -5.10 2.07 -2.48
C GLN A 112 -4.42 1.66 -1.17
N THR A 113 -5.03 2.01 -0.05
CA THR A 113 -4.46 1.80 1.30
C THR A 113 -4.10 0.33 1.56
N ASN A 114 -4.98 -0.60 1.15
CA ASN A 114 -4.77 -2.03 1.38
C ASN A 114 -3.73 -2.66 0.45
N LEU A 115 -3.31 -1.94 -0.61
CA LEU A 115 -2.33 -2.40 -1.60
C LEU A 115 -1.00 -1.63 -1.54
N GLY A 116 -0.73 -0.93 -0.43
CA GLY A 116 0.55 -0.27 -0.18
C GLY A 116 0.65 1.18 -0.64
N ARG A 117 -0.46 1.81 -1.08
CA ARG A 117 -0.54 3.21 -1.54
C ARG A 117 0.31 3.49 -2.78
N ALA A 118 1.19 4.52 -2.74
CA ALA A 118 1.99 4.92 -3.89
C ALA A 118 3.06 3.87 -4.24
N PRO A 119 3.07 3.31 -5.47
CA PRO A 119 4.20 2.55 -5.95
C PRO A 119 5.42 3.45 -6.14
N LEU A 120 6.62 2.91 -5.92
CA LEU A 120 7.87 3.64 -6.11
C LEU A 120 8.27 3.70 -7.60
N SER A 121 8.97 4.76 -7.97
CA SER A 121 9.57 4.87 -9.31
C SER A 121 10.72 3.85 -9.48
N GLU A 122 11.03 3.51 -10.72
CA GLU A 122 12.17 2.62 -11.03
C GLU A 122 13.49 3.18 -10.48
N ALA A 123 13.70 4.50 -10.58
CA ALA A 123 14.88 5.15 -10.01
C ALA A 123 14.98 4.95 -8.48
N ALA A 124 13.85 5.03 -7.78
CA ALA A 124 13.82 4.77 -6.33
C ALA A 124 14.12 3.30 -6.00
N ILE A 125 13.59 2.37 -6.77
CA ILE A 125 13.85 0.93 -6.61
C ILE A 125 15.34 0.63 -6.84
N GLN A 126 15.93 1.17 -7.90
CA GLN A 126 17.35 0.99 -8.21
C GLN A 126 18.24 1.56 -7.11
N HIS A 127 17.94 2.77 -6.62
CA HIS A 127 18.70 3.38 -5.54
C HIS A 127 18.59 2.59 -4.21
N ILE A 128 17.40 2.05 -3.89
CA ILE A 128 17.23 1.12 -2.76
C ILE A 128 18.15 -0.08 -2.91
N VAL A 129 18.18 -0.71 -4.10
CA VAL A 129 19.01 -1.90 -4.37
C VAL A 129 20.50 -1.58 -4.22
N GLU A 130 20.97 -0.43 -4.73
CA GLU A 130 22.36 0.00 -4.60
C GLU A 130 22.76 0.18 -3.14
N VAL A 131 21.96 0.92 -2.36
CA VAL A 131 22.23 1.20 -0.93
C VAL A 131 22.07 -0.09 -0.09
N ALA A 132 21.19 -1.01 -0.47
CA ALA A 132 20.95 -2.25 0.27
C ALA A 132 22.09 -3.26 0.14
N ARG A 133 22.79 -3.30 -1.00
CA ARG A 133 23.80 -4.30 -1.30
C ARG A 133 25.05 -4.24 -0.42
N GLY A 134 25.30 -3.10 0.24
CA GLY A 134 26.51 -2.92 1.04
C GLY A 134 26.35 -1.91 2.16
N TYR A 135 27.49 -1.44 2.62
CA TYR A 135 27.55 -0.32 3.55
C TYR A 135 27.19 0.98 2.84
N SER A 136 26.70 1.97 3.61
CA SER A 136 26.39 3.31 3.12
C SER A 136 26.87 4.35 4.12
N ASN A 137 26.98 5.58 3.68
CA ASN A 137 27.37 6.73 4.49
C ASN A 137 26.21 7.31 5.32
N LEU A 138 25.26 6.48 5.74
CA LEU A 138 24.01 6.90 6.40
C LEU A 138 24.21 7.91 7.56
N GLU A 139 25.25 7.70 8.39
CA GLU A 139 25.62 8.60 9.48
C GLU A 139 27.13 8.97 9.39
N PHE A 140 27.65 9.08 8.18
CA PHE A 140 29.06 9.38 7.94
C PHE A 140 29.22 10.43 6.85
N ASP A 141 29.90 11.51 7.15
CA ASP A 141 30.23 12.55 6.19
C ASP A 141 31.50 12.14 5.43
N LEU A 142 31.38 11.99 4.12
CA LEU A 142 32.49 11.54 3.26
C LEU A 142 33.55 12.62 3.04
N GLU A 143 33.22 13.91 3.23
CA GLU A 143 34.16 15.01 3.04
C GLU A 143 34.98 15.24 4.29
N THR A 144 34.34 15.22 5.47
CA THR A 144 35.01 15.48 6.75
C THR A 144 35.56 14.24 7.45
N GLY A 145 35.04 13.05 7.11
CA GLY A 145 35.35 11.80 7.78
C GLY A 145 34.72 11.66 9.17
N GLU A 146 33.76 12.52 9.51
CA GLU A 146 33.14 12.57 10.82
C GLU A 146 31.74 11.94 10.81
N ARG A 147 31.20 11.68 12.00
CA ARG A 147 29.83 11.23 12.16
C ARG A 147 28.85 12.35 11.84
N SER A 148 27.86 12.07 10.99
CA SER A 148 26.81 12.99 10.57
C SER A 148 25.39 12.54 10.98
N ARG A 149 24.40 13.38 10.70
CA ARG A 149 22.97 13.08 10.90
C ARG A 149 22.38 12.46 9.62
N ARG A 150 21.47 11.50 9.79
CA ARG A 150 20.80 10.80 8.67
C ARG A 150 19.95 11.73 7.82
N ASP A 151 19.23 12.66 8.45
CA ASP A 151 18.29 13.56 7.80
C ASP A 151 18.97 14.54 6.82
N LEU A 152 20.29 14.74 6.92
CA LEU A 152 21.05 15.57 5.98
C LEU A 152 20.94 15.10 4.54
N HIS A 153 20.79 13.79 4.29
CA HIS A 153 20.64 13.24 2.95
C HIS A 153 19.42 13.83 2.22
N VAL A 154 18.31 14.05 2.94
CA VAL A 154 17.05 14.51 2.34
C VAL A 154 16.67 15.94 2.73
N GLU A 155 17.19 16.47 3.84
CA GLU A 155 16.86 17.83 4.32
C GLU A 155 17.08 18.88 3.23
N ARG A 156 18.26 18.87 2.60
CA ARG A 156 18.59 19.79 1.51
C ARG A 156 17.67 19.60 0.29
N LEU A 157 17.38 18.35 -0.08
CA LEU A 157 16.51 18.04 -1.22
C LEU A 157 15.08 18.52 -0.97
N ILE A 158 14.55 18.30 0.23
CA ILE A 158 13.22 18.77 0.64
C ILE A 158 13.14 20.30 0.52
N LEU A 159 14.10 21.02 1.10
CA LEU A 159 14.11 22.48 1.05
C LEU A 159 14.29 23.01 -0.39
N ASN A 160 15.11 22.35 -1.20
CA ASN A 160 15.27 22.72 -2.62
C ASN A 160 13.97 22.49 -3.43
N VAL A 161 13.22 21.38 -3.18
CA VAL A 161 11.93 21.16 -3.82
C VAL A 161 10.93 22.24 -3.41
N ILE A 162 10.87 22.60 -2.13
CA ILE A 162 10.01 23.67 -1.64
C ILE A 162 10.38 24.99 -2.32
N ALA A 163 11.65 25.36 -2.34
CA ALA A 163 12.13 26.58 -2.98
C ALA A 163 11.73 26.64 -4.48
N LEU A 164 12.06 25.56 -5.22
CA LEU A 164 11.77 25.47 -6.65
C LEU A 164 10.27 25.59 -6.95
N LYS A 165 9.43 24.86 -6.20
CA LYS A 165 7.98 24.79 -6.48
C LYS A 165 7.20 25.98 -5.91
N SER A 166 7.74 26.71 -4.91
CA SER A 166 7.14 27.96 -4.39
C SER A 166 7.64 29.21 -5.11
N GLY A 167 8.67 29.11 -5.95
CA GLY A 167 9.33 30.26 -6.58
C GLY A 167 10.20 31.08 -5.63
N GLN A 168 10.49 30.58 -4.43
CA GLN A 168 11.41 31.18 -3.48
C GLN A 168 12.86 30.79 -3.79
N SER A 169 13.82 31.57 -3.30
CA SER A 169 15.23 31.17 -3.35
C SER A 169 15.59 30.23 -2.19
N PRO A 170 16.59 29.36 -2.32
CA PRO A 170 17.07 28.54 -1.19
C PRO A 170 17.52 29.37 0.02
N SER A 171 17.98 30.62 -0.19
CA SER A 171 18.33 31.54 0.89
C SER A 171 17.13 31.98 1.73
N ASP A 172 15.96 32.11 1.12
CA ASP A 172 14.73 32.48 1.83
C ASP A 172 14.31 31.39 2.82
N LEU A 173 14.67 30.13 2.55
CA LEU A 173 14.40 28.98 3.38
C LEU A 173 15.56 28.60 4.34
N ALA A 174 16.63 29.39 4.42
CA ALA A 174 17.80 29.10 5.26
C ALA A 174 17.50 28.99 6.77
N HIS A 175 16.39 29.61 7.21
CA HIS A 175 15.88 29.54 8.58
C HIS A 175 15.03 28.27 8.85
N ARG A 176 14.75 27.46 7.83
CA ARG A 176 13.97 26.22 7.91
C ARG A 176 14.84 24.97 7.92
N SER A 177 14.24 23.88 8.32
CA SER A 177 14.87 22.56 8.40
C SER A 177 13.81 21.48 8.14
N ALA A 178 14.26 20.23 7.96
CA ALA A 178 13.38 19.09 7.79
C ALA A 178 13.86 17.87 8.60
N VAL A 179 12.91 17.07 9.07
CA VAL A 179 13.15 15.78 9.74
C VAL A 179 12.20 14.73 9.15
N VAL A 180 12.69 13.52 8.95
CA VAL A 180 11.94 12.40 8.40
C VAL A 180 11.82 11.28 9.43
N VAL A 181 10.59 10.79 9.61
CA VAL A 181 10.21 9.70 10.53
C VAL A 181 9.36 8.65 9.81
N ASN A 182 9.04 7.55 10.48
CA ASN A 182 8.42 6.35 9.89
C ASN A 182 7.10 6.60 9.12
N ASN A 183 6.28 7.54 9.56
CA ASN A 183 5.01 7.92 8.93
C ASN A 183 4.48 9.23 9.51
N CYS A 184 3.42 9.81 8.90
CA CYS A 184 2.84 11.06 9.35
C CYS A 184 2.28 11.00 10.79
N ALA A 185 1.73 9.87 11.22
CA ALA A 185 1.28 9.68 12.59
C ALA A 185 2.42 9.80 13.61
N ALA A 186 3.60 9.23 13.27
CA ALA A 186 4.81 9.37 14.08
C ALA A 186 5.33 10.82 14.07
N ALA A 187 5.20 11.53 12.94
CA ALA A 187 5.56 12.95 12.84
C ALA A 187 4.69 13.80 13.76
N ASN A 188 3.37 13.62 13.70
CA ASN A 188 2.41 14.31 14.56
C ASN A 188 2.64 14.00 16.03
N PHE A 189 2.80 12.72 16.37
CA PHE A 189 3.06 12.30 17.76
C PHE A 189 4.35 12.94 18.31
N LEU A 190 5.44 12.89 17.56
CA LEU A 190 6.73 13.46 17.95
C LEU A 190 6.67 14.99 18.10
N ALA A 191 6.02 15.67 17.16
CA ALA A 191 5.84 17.11 17.18
C ALA A 191 5.03 17.55 18.41
N LEU A 192 3.89 16.92 18.64
CA LEU A 192 3.01 17.22 19.76
C LEU A 192 3.65 16.93 21.12
N ASN A 193 4.34 15.78 21.26
CA ASN A 193 5.12 15.45 22.46
C ASN A 193 6.22 16.47 22.72
N THR A 194 6.94 16.89 21.68
CA THR A 194 8.05 17.84 21.84
C THR A 194 7.60 19.26 22.18
N LEU A 195 6.47 19.70 21.60
CA LEU A 195 6.05 21.10 21.67
C LEU A 195 4.99 21.37 22.72
N ALA A 196 4.17 20.37 23.05
CA ALA A 196 2.95 20.58 23.83
C ALA A 196 2.71 19.57 24.97
N GLU A 197 3.67 18.73 25.33
CA GLU A 197 3.54 17.81 26.47
C GLU A 197 3.13 18.57 27.76
N GLY A 198 2.04 18.14 28.39
CA GLY A 198 1.47 18.77 29.59
C GLY A 198 0.78 20.12 29.36
N GLY A 199 0.67 20.59 28.12
CA GLY A 199 0.03 21.85 27.76
C GLY A 199 -1.12 21.70 26.78
N ASP A 200 -1.91 22.78 26.67
CA ASP A 200 -3.12 22.84 25.83
C ASP A 200 -2.74 23.00 24.35
N VAL A 201 -3.39 22.21 23.49
CA VAL A 201 -3.35 22.31 22.02
C VAL A 201 -4.74 22.71 21.53
N LEU A 202 -4.85 23.88 20.89
CA LEU A 202 -6.11 24.34 20.32
C LEU A 202 -6.33 23.71 18.96
N VAL A 203 -7.47 23.05 18.76
CA VAL A 203 -7.84 22.36 17.51
C VAL A 203 -9.31 22.65 17.20
N SER A 204 -9.62 22.97 15.94
CA SER A 204 -11.03 23.06 15.51
C SER A 204 -11.77 21.74 15.73
N ARG A 205 -12.96 21.79 16.30
CA ARG A 205 -13.82 20.59 16.45
C ARG A 205 -14.11 19.92 15.10
N GLY A 206 -14.22 20.69 14.02
CA GLY A 206 -14.41 20.19 12.67
C GLY A 206 -13.15 19.54 12.06
N GLU A 207 -12.01 19.57 12.76
CA GLU A 207 -10.74 18.98 12.34
C GLU A 207 -10.34 17.74 13.19
N LEU A 208 -11.20 17.30 14.11
CA LEU A 208 -11.00 16.10 14.90
C LEU A 208 -11.40 14.86 14.09
N VAL A 209 -10.58 14.52 13.13
CA VAL A 209 -10.85 13.48 12.15
C VAL A 209 -10.46 12.09 12.65
N GLU A 210 -11.19 11.07 12.19
CA GLU A 210 -10.76 9.68 12.18
C GLU A 210 -10.29 9.33 10.77
N ILE A 211 -9.01 8.95 10.65
CA ILE A 211 -8.40 8.46 9.41
C ILE A 211 -8.43 6.93 9.44
N GLY A 212 -8.49 6.26 8.31
CA GLY A 212 -8.70 4.80 8.21
C GLY A 212 -7.92 3.93 9.21
N GLY A 213 -8.49 2.79 9.58
CA GLY A 213 -7.90 1.87 10.56
C GLY A 213 -8.09 2.27 12.03
N GLY A 214 -9.03 3.17 12.33
CA GLY A 214 -9.31 3.61 13.69
C GLY A 214 -8.34 4.66 14.24
N PHE A 215 -7.48 5.22 13.38
CA PHE A 215 -6.60 6.33 13.77
C PHE A 215 -7.40 7.61 13.96
N ARG A 216 -7.37 8.14 15.16
CA ARG A 216 -8.08 9.38 15.57
C ARG A 216 -7.10 10.44 16.03
N VAL A 217 -7.23 11.65 15.51
CA VAL A 217 -6.43 12.81 15.94
C VAL A 217 -6.49 13.03 17.47
N PRO A 218 -7.66 12.96 18.14
CA PRO A 218 -7.74 13.09 19.61
C PRO A 218 -6.92 12.04 20.36
N ASP A 219 -6.82 10.81 19.85
CA ASP A 219 -6.09 9.75 20.52
C ASP A 219 -4.58 9.96 20.43
N ILE A 220 -4.09 10.46 19.30
CA ILE A 220 -2.70 10.85 19.14
C ILE A 220 -2.32 12.02 20.03
N LEU A 221 -3.17 13.06 20.11
CA LEU A 221 -2.99 14.18 21.02
C LEU A 221 -2.84 13.68 22.47
N ARG A 222 -3.80 12.86 22.92
CA ARG A 222 -3.77 12.32 24.29
C ARG A 222 -2.51 11.49 24.57
N LYS A 223 -2.10 10.63 23.60
CA LYS A 223 -0.92 9.77 23.73
C LYS A 223 0.39 10.54 23.68
N SER A 224 0.44 11.69 23.00
CA SER A 224 1.61 12.56 22.99
C SER A 224 1.84 13.30 24.32
N GLY A 225 0.91 13.23 25.26
CA GLY A 225 0.94 14.00 26.50
C GLY A 225 0.34 15.41 26.38
N ALA A 226 -0.08 15.82 25.19
CA ALA A 226 -0.77 17.10 24.99
C ALA A 226 -2.21 17.06 25.47
N ILE A 227 -2.73 18.20 25.92
CA ILE A 227 -4.11 18.37 26.38
C ILE A 227 -4.92 18.98 25.23
N LEU A 228 -5.89 18.22 24.72
CA LEU A 228 -6.78 18.68 23.65
C LEU A 228 -7.72 19.77 24.18
N ARG A 229 -7.74 20.91 23.48
CA ARG A 229 -8.72 21.99 23.64
C ARG A 229 -9.47 22.20 22.33
N GLU A 230 -10.71 21.73 22.28
CA GLU A 230 -11.57 21.91 21.12
C GLU A 230 -12.07 23.37 21.05
N VAL A 231 -12.02 23.95 19.83
CA VAL A 231 -12.56 25.30 19.58
C VAL A 231 -13.63 25.25 18.47
N GLY A 232 -14.58 26.17 18.55
CA GLY A 232 -15.70 26.29 17.63
C GLY A 232 -16.69 25.13 17.67
N THR A 233 -17.35 24.88 16.56
CA THR A 233 -18.34 23.80 16.40
C THR A 233 -17.92 22.87 15.24
N THR A 234 -18.67 21.79 15.01
CA THR A 234 -18.37 20.80 13.97
C THR A 234 -18.22 21.43 12.59
N ASN A 235 -19.13 22.34 12.21
CA ASN A 235 -19.17 22.92 10.86
C ASN A 235 -18.66 24.37 10.79
N ARG A 236 -18.52 25.05 11.93
CA ARG A 236 -18.09 26.46 11.96
C ARG A 236 -17.11 26.71 13.09
N THR A 237 -15.93 27.16 12.72
CA THR A 237 -14.91 27.64 13.65
C THR A 237 -14.39 28.97 13.14
N ARG A 238 -14.40 29.98 13.99
CA ARG A 238 -13.94 31.32 13.68
C ARG A 238 -12.62 31.61 14.35
N LEU A 239 -11.90 32.60 13.86
CA LEU A 239 -10.67 33.08 14.49
C LEU A 239 -10.92 33.51 15.96
N SER A 240 -12.08 34.11 16.23
CA SER A 240 -12.50 34.52 17.60
C SER A 240 -12.59 33.33 18.54
N ASP A 241 -12.96 32.15 18.07
CA ASP A 241 -13.08 30.95 18.92
C ASP A 241 -11.68 30.50 19.39
N TYR A 242 -10.68 30.55 18.50
CA TYR A 242 -9.27 30.31 18.86
C TYR A 242 -8.77 31.38 19.84
N ALA A 243 -8.99 32.67 19.53
CA ALA A 243 -8.53 33.77 20.37
C ALA A 243 -9.10 33.70 21.81
N ALA A 244 -10.39 33.38 21.94
CA ALA A 244 -11.05 33.23 23.24
C ALA A 244 -10.57 32.02 24.05
N ALA A 245 -10.04 30.99 23.40
CA ALA A 245 -9.56 29.76 24.05
C ALA A 245 -8.09 29.82 24.48
N ILE A 246 -7.35 30.86 24.09
CA ILE A 246 -5.93 31.01 24.49
C ILE A 246 -5.85 31.29 25.99
N THR A 247 -5.02 30.49 26.67
CA THR A 247 -4.72 30.62 28.11
C THR A 247 -3.19 30.55 28.32
N PRO A 248 -2.68 30.83 29.53
CA PRO A 248 -1.27 30.65 29.86
C PRO A 248 -0.77 29.19 29.69
N GLN A 249 -1.68 28.22 29.68
CA GLN A 249 -1.38 26.80 29.47
C GLN A 249 -1.31 26.41 27.98
N THR A 250 -1.80 27.27 27.08
CA THR A 250 -1.75 27.01 25.63
C THR A 250 -0.31 26.96 25.15
N ARG A 251 0.03 25.91 24.39
CA ARG A 251 1.36 25.66 23.85
C ARG A 251 1.40 25.68 22.33
N LEU A 252 0.27 25.38 21.67
CA LEU A 252 0.23 25.15 20.22
C LEU A 252 -1.18 25.42 19.66
N ILE A 253 -1.24 25.98 18.46
CA ILE A 253 -2.41 25.94 17.60
C ILE A 253 -2.16 24.85 16.57
N LEU A 254 -3.02 23.83 16.51
CA LEU A 254 -2.96 22.74 15.55
C LEU A 254 -4.08 22.93 14.51
N ARG A 255 -3.71 22.91 13.26
CA ARG A 255 -4.59 22.79 12.09
C ARG A 255 -4.46 21.39 11.50
N VAL A 256 -5.58 20.72 11.22
CA VAL A 256 -5.59 19.40 10.61
C VAL A 256 -6.35 19.46 9.29
N HIS A 257 -5.67 19.10 8.20
CA HIS A 257 -6.31 19.03 6.90
C HIS A 257 -7.34 17.90 6.84
N ARG A 258 -8.55 18.20 6.36
CA ARG A 258 -9.67 17.26 6.25
C ARG A 258 -9.50 16.37 5.00
N SER A 259 -8.56 15.44 5.07
CA SER A 259 -8.11 14.64 3.93
C SER A 259 -9.04 13.46 3.56
N ASN A 260 -10.08 13.14 4.36
CA ASN A 260 -10.90 11.95 4.16
C ASN A 260 -12.42 12.19 4.18
N PHE A 261 -12.85 13.42 4.39
CA PHE A 261 -14.27 13.81 4.30
C PHE A 261 -14.42 15.25 3.81
N ARG A 262 -15.59 15.56 3.28
CA ARG A 262 -15.98 16.91 2.84
C ARG A 262 -17.07 17.45 3.72
N MET A 263 -17.03 18.74 3.99
CA MET A 263 -18.05 19.45 4.75
C MET A 263 -18.69 20.50 3.87
N GLU A 264 -20.00 20.40 3.65
CA GLU A 264 -20.75 21.27 2.74
C GLU A 264 -21.88 22.00 3.48
N GLY A 265 -22.33 23.13 2.94
CA GLY A 265 -23.40 23.95 3.49
C GLY A 265 -22.89 25.13 4.33
N PHE A 266 -23.47 25.39 5.50
CA PHE A 266 -23.06 26.48 6.38
C PHE A 266 -21.77 26.17 7.11
N THR A 267 -20.64 26.24 6.42
CA THR A 267 -19.31 25.96 6.96
C THR A 267 -18.47 27.23 7.05
N GLU A 268 -17.56 27.27 8.02
CA GLU A 268 -16.60 28.36 8.20
C GLU A 268 -15.35 27.81 8.88
N SER A 269 -14.17 28.18 8.38
CA SER A 269 -12.87 27.87 8.99
C SER A 269 -11.94 29.06 8.78
N PRO A 270 -11.08 29.41 9.75
CA PRO A 270 -10.10 30.47 9.55
C PRO A 270 -9.14 30.14 8.39
N ALA A 271 -8.72 31.16 7.66
CA ALA A 271 -7.63 31.04 6.72
C ALA A 271 -6.31 30.74 7.45
N LEU A 272 -5.33 30.16 6.75
CA LEU A 272 -4.04 29.86 7.35
C LEU A 272 -3.34 31.13 7.85
N GLU A 273 -3.40 32.18 7.05
CA GLU A 273 -2.80 33.48 7.34
C GLU A 273 -3.39 34.10 8.62
N GLU A 274 -4.70 33.97 8.83
CA GLU A 274 -5.36 34.47 10.04
C GLU A 274 -4.88 33.72 11.30
N LEU A 275 -4.68 32.38 11.20
CA LEU A 275 -4.14 31.58 12.30
C LEU A 275 -2.66 31.92 12.57
N LEU A 276 -1.86 32.17 11.53
CA LEU A 276 -0.48 32.61 11.67
C LEU A 276 -0.40 33.97 12.38
N ASP A 277 -1.22 34.93 11.98
CA ASP A 277 -1.30 36.25 12.63
C ASP A 277 -1.71 36.14 14.10
N LEU A 278 -2.67 35.29 14.42
CA LEU A 278 -3.09 35.01 15.79
C LEU A 278 -1.95 34.37 16.59
N GLY A 279 -1.29 33.36 16.03
CA GLY A 279 -0.15 32.69 16.63
C GLY A 279 0.99 33.66 16.95
N ASN A 280 1.35 34.53 15.99
CA ASN A 280 2.38 35.56 16.15
C ASN A 280 2.04 36.52 17.27
N ARG A 281 0.82 37.05 17.32
CA ARG A 281 0.35 37.96 18.39
C ARG A 281 0.35 37.31 19.77
N ALA A 282 0.03 35.99 19.83
CA ALA A 282 -0.01 35.24 21.07
C ALA A 282 1.33 34.56 21.43
N SER A 283 2.37 34.68 20.59
CA SER A 283 3.63 33.96 20.71
C SER A 283 3.44 32.44 20.78
N LEU A 284 2.48 31.92 20.05
CA LEU A 284 2.16 30.49 19.96
C LEU A 284 2.57 29.94 18.59
N PRO A 285 3.27 28.80 18.54
CA PRO A 285 3.55 28.14 17.29
C PRO A 285 2.26 27.61 16.63
N VAL A 286 2.17 27.73 15.31
CA VAL A 286 1.11 27.11 14.51
C VAL A 286 1.70 25.89 13.81
N PHE A 287 1.10 24.74 14.01
CA PHE A 287 1.46 23.47 13.40
C PHE A 287 0.33 23.00 12.48
N GLU A 288 0.65 22.64 11.26
CA GLU A 288 -0.30 22.06 10.32
C GLU A 288 0.00 20.60 10.02
N ASP A 289 -0.94 19.70 10.33
CA ASP A 289 -1.00 18.35 9.78
C ASP A 289 -1.68 18.43 8.42
N GLN A 290 -0.87 18.68 7.37
CA GLN A 290 -1.37 18.73 6.00
C GLN A 290 -1.67 17.32 5.45
N GLY A 291 -0.89 16.33 5.85
CA GLY A 291 -1.15 14.91 5.68
C GLY A 291 -0.97 14.35 4.26
N THR A 292 -1.28 15.07 3.19
CA THR A 292 -1.32 14.51 1.82
C THR A 292 -0.01 14.61 1.06
N GLY A 293 0.81 15.62 1.33
CA GLY A 293 2.10 15.83 0.66
C GLY A 293 1.97 16.22 -0.82
N CYS A 294 0.88 16.91 -1.18
CA CYS A 294 0.64 17.33 -2.56
C CYS A 294 1.62 18.39 -3.01
N ILE A 295 2.47 18.06 -4.01
CA ILE A 295 3.45 18.95 -4.62
C ILE A 295 2.96 19.47 -5.98
N VAL A 296 2.29 18.63 -6.76
CA VAL A 296 1.84 18.95 -8.12
C VAL A 296 0.50 19.66 -8.10
N ASP A 297 0.26 20.53 -9.09
CA ASP A 297 -1.06 21.08 -9.31
C ASP A 297 -2.01 19.98 -9.83
N LEU A 298 -3.07 19.72 -9.08
CA LEU A 298 -4.08 18.72 -9.43
C LEU A 298 -5.26 19.34 -10.22
N ALA A 299 -5.32 20.65 -10.39
CA ALA A 299 -6.40 21.32 -11.12
C ALA A 299 -6.45 20.86 -12.58
N GLU A 300 -5.30 20.61 -13.22
CA GLU A 300 -5.21 20.03 -14.57
C GLU A 300 -5.85 18.65 -14.67
N SER A 301 -5.86 17.88 -13.58
CA SER A 301 -6.52 16.58 -13.48
C SER A 301 -8.00 16.69 -13.04
N GLY A 302 -8.54 17.91 -12.91
CA GLY A 302 -9.93 18.18 -12.51
C GLY A 302 -10.17 18.12 -10.99
N ILE A 303 -9.13 18.17 -10.16
CA ILE A 303 -9.20 18.19 -8.70
C ILE A 303 -8.81 19.58 -8.23
N GLN A 304 -9.79 20.41 -7.81
CA GLN A 304 -9.58 21.83 -7.56
C GLN A 304 -9.36 22.22 -6.10
N ASP A 305 -9.74 21.38 -5.14
CA ASP A 305 -9.82 21.77 -3.72
C ASP A 305 -8.74 21.13 -2.84
N GLU A 306 -7.68 20.55 -3.43
CA GLU A 306 -6.58 19.97 -2.64
C GLU A 306 -5.57 21.05 -2.26
N SER A 307 -5.26 21.14 -0.97
CA SER A 307 -4.26 22.08 -0.47
C SER A 307 -2.84 21.64 -0.86
N SER A 308 -2.05 22.60 -1.33
CA SER A 308 -0.64 22.35 -1.68
C SER A 308 0.21 22.27 -0.42
N TRP A 309 0.94 21.14 -0.27
CA TRP A 309 1.97 21.03 0.78
C TRP A 309 3.07 22.07 0.60
N ILE A 310 3.39 22.45 -0.65
CA ILE A 310 4.39 23.48 -0.95
C ILE A 310 3.99 24.82 -0.35
N GLN A 311 2.71 25.20 -0.49
CA GLN A 311 2.19 26.47 0.08
C GLN A 311 2.36 26.50 1.60
N SER A 312 2.00 25.41 2.28
CA SER A 312 2.16 25.29 3.74
C SER A 312 3.65 25.27 4.14
N ALA A 313 4.47 24.49 3.44
CA ALA A 313 5.90 24.32 3.76
C ALA A 313 6.75 25.57 3.47
N SER A 314 6.32 26.43 2.56
CA SER A 314 6.98 27.72 2.23
C SER A 314 6.45 28.90 3.04
N SER A 315 5.35 28.74 3.79
CA SER A 315 4.78 29.79 4.65
C SER A 315 5.54 29.92 5.98
N ASP A 316 5.16 30.90 6.80
CA ASP A 316 5.72 31.12 8.14
C ASP A 316 5.19 30.14 9.22
N LEU A 317 4.60 29.01 8.82
CA LEU A 317 4.23 27.95 9.76
C LEU A 317 5.44 27.53 10.60
N ALA A 318 5.23 27.44 11.90
CA ALA A 318 6.23 26.95 12.83
C ALA A 318 6.65 25.50 12.49
N LEU A 319 5.65 24.70 12.05
CA LEU A 319 5.84 23.31 11.63
C LEU A 319 4.72 22.88 10.67
N VAL A 320 5.06 22.03 9.70
CA VAL A 320 4.10 21.31 8.85
C VAL A 320 4.51 19.85 8.74
N ALA A 321 3.52 18.94 8.76
CA ALA A 321 3.70 17.51 8.57
C ALA A 321 3.00 17.01 7.30
N CYS A 322 3.62 16.05 6.60
CA CYS A 322 2.96 15.32 5.50
C CYS A 322 3.41 13.86 5.41
N SER A 323 2.65 13.05 4.66
CA SER A 323 2.98 11.67 4.31
C SER A 323 3.77 11.61 3.00
N GLY A 324 4.82 10.78 2.97
CA GLY A 324 5.60 10.54 1.76
C GLY A 324 4.92 9.62 0.76
N ASP A 325 4.07 8.68 1.23
CA ASP A 325 3.45 7.62 0.44
C ASP A 325 2.04 7.94 -0.10
N LYS A 326 1.66 9.21 -0.06
CA LYS A 326 0.40 9.71 -0.62
C LYS A 326 0.68 10.51 -1.90
N LEU A 327 0.23 11.78 -1.96
CA LEU A 327 0.38 12.63 -3.15
C LEU A 327 1.82 13.11 -3.42
N LEU A 328 2.72 12.97 -2.44
CA LEU A 328 4.15 13.10 -2.69
C LEU A 328 4.70 11.96 -3.57
N ALA A 329 3.98 10.83 -3.66
CA ALA A 329 4.30 9.67 -4.50
C ALA A 329 5.66 9.00 -4.20
N GLY A 330 6.12 9.08 -2.96
CA GLY A 330 7.36 8.49 -2.44
C GLY A 330 7.13 7.30 -1.51
N PRO A 331 8.14 6.93 -0.72
CA PRO A 331 8.04 5.87 0.28
C PRO A 331 7.17 6.28 1.47
N GLN A 332 6.69 5.28 2.23
CA GLN A 332 6.06 5.57 3.52
C GLN A 332 7.04 6.24 4.45
N CYS A 333 6.79 7.49 4.75
CA CYS A 333 7.47 8.28 5.78
C CYS A 333 6.57 9.44 6.22
N GLY A 334 6.90 10.05 7.36
CA GLY A 334 6.38 11.33 7.81
C GLY A 334 7.47 12.40 7.65
N ILE A 335 7.15 13.47 6.99
CA ILE A 335 8.07 14.59 6.77
C ILE A 335 7.60 15.76 7.63
N LEU A 336 8.49 16.27 8.46
CA LEU A 336 8.32 17.50 9.23
C LEU A 336 9.21 18.58 8.63
N VAL A 337 8.61 19.71 8.25
CA VAL A 337 9.32 20.91 7.78
C VAL A 337 8.91 22.09 8.65
N GLY A 338 9.88 22.90 9.07
CA GLY A 338 9.54 24.04 9.92
C GLY A 338 10.73 24.89 10.32
N ALA A 339 10.51 25.78 11.28
CA ALA A 339 11.55 26.65 11.82
C ALA A 339 12.68 25.82 12.42
N LYS A 340 13.92 26.13 12.07
CA LYS A 340 15.11 25.38 12.50
C LYS A 340 15.18 25.17 14.02
N PRO A 341 14.91 26.17 14.91
CA PRO A 341 14.92 25.95 16.36
C PRO A 341 13.89 24.92 16.83
N ILE A 342 12.76 24.80 16.16
CA ILE A 342 11.72 23.80 16.46
C ILE A 342 12.20 22.41 16.06
N LEU A 343 12.77 22.27 14.85
CA LEU A 343 13.30 20.99 14.38
C LEU A 343 14.48 20.52 15.22
N ASP A 344 15.31 21.45 15.75
CA ASP A 344 16.40 21.11 16.66
C ASP A 344 15.86 20.56 18.00
N ARG A 345 14.77 21.11 18.53
CA ARG A 345 14.06 20.53 19.70
C ARG A 345 13.50 19.14 19.38
N ILE A 346 12.93 18.93 18.21
CA ILE A 346 12.41 17.63 17.74
C ILE A 346 13.57 16.63 17.65
N ARG A 347 14.73 17.03 17.14
CA ARG A 347 15.93 16.19 17.06
C ARG A 347 16.48 15.80 18.43
N ALA A 348 16.36 16.69 19.40
CA ALA A 348 16.79 16.43 20.77
C ALA A 348 15.82 15.49 21.54
N ASN A 349 14.59 15.30 21.07
CA ASN A 349 13.63 14.41 21.71
C ASN A 349 14.07 12.94 21.57
N PRO A 350 14.23 12.18 22.68
CA PRO A 350 14.62 10.77 22.63
C PRO A 350 13.72 9.88 21.79
N LEU A 351 12.44 10.22 21.63
CA LEU A 351 11.48 9.50 20.79
C LEU A 351 11.90 9.47 19.32
N LEU A 352 12.62 10.48 18.82
CA LEU A 352 13.09 10.47 17.44
C LEU A 352 13.94 9.22 17.15
N ARG A 353 14.72 8.72 18.14
CA ARG A 353 15.52 7.50 17.95
C ARG A 353 14.66 6.28 17.66
N ALA A 354 13.46 6.18 18.25
CA ALA A 354 12.52 5.10 18.01
C ALA A 354 11.72 5.27 16.72
N LEU A 355 11.54 6.52 16.27
CA LEU A 355 10.67 6.87 15.13
C LEU A 355 11.44 7.12 13.82
N ARG A 356 12.76 7.17 13.84
CA ARG A 356 13.58 7.45 12.65
C ARG A 356 13.53 6.33 11.62
N VAL A 357 13.58 6.69 10.34
CA VAL A 357 13.61 5.76 9.23
C VAL A 357 14.99 5.11 9.02
N ASP A 358 15.02 4.03 8.25
CA ASP A 358 16.23 3.33 7.82
C ASP A 358 16.81 3.90 6.53
N LYS A 359 17.93 3.33 6.07
CA LYS A 359 18.61 3.77 4.85
C LYS A 359 17.81 3.54 3.56
N LEU A 360 16.91 2.53 3.53
CA LEU A 360 16.12 2.21 2.34
C LEU A 360 15.05 3.26 2.10
N THR A 361 14.42 3.73 3.19
CA THR A 361 13.45 4.83 3.13
C THR A 361 14.11 6.14 2.68
N TYR A 362 15.33 6.45 3.17
CA TYR A 362 16.08 7.61 2.70
C TYR A 362 16.40 7.51 1.21
N ALA A 363 16.92 6.38 0.73
CA ALA A 363 17.24 6.18 -0.67
C ALA A 363 16.01 6.35 -1.59
N ALA A 364 14.87 5.77 -1.20
CA ALA A 364 13.63 5.96 -1.96
C ALA A 364 13.16 7.41 -1.98
N LEU A 365 13.25 8.11 -0.83
CA LEU A 365 12.84 9.50 -0.72
C LEU A 365 13.78 10.43 -1.50
N GLU A 366 15.09 10.21 -1.47
CA GLU A 366 16.06 10.95 -2.29
C GLU A 366 15.68 10.89 -3.78
N ALA A 367 15.49 9.69 -4.33
CA ALA A 367 15.13 9.51 -5.73
C ALA A 367 13.79 10.18 -6.07
N THR A 368 12.80 10.12 -5.17
CA THR A 368 11.51 10.80 -5.33
C THR A 368 11.68 12.32 -5.39
N LEU A 369 12.44 12.91 -4.46
CA LEU A 369 12.70 14.35 -4.41
C LEU A 369 13.51 14.82 -5.61
N ILE A 370 14.48 14.03 -6.08
CA ILE A 370 15.26 14.32 -7.30
C ILE A 370 14.34 14.35 -8.52
N ALA A 371 13.35 13.49 -8.64
CA ALA A 371 12.39 13.53 -9.74
C ALA A 371 11.65 14.88 -9.80
N TYR A 372 11.27 15.47 -8.66
CA TYR A 372 10.68 16.81 -8.61
C TYR A 372 11.67 17.92 -8.96
N LEU A 373 12.94 17.79 -8.60
CA LEU A 373 13.98 18.77 -8.90
C LEU A 373 14.40 18.77 -10.37
N THR A 374 14.26 17.64 -11.05
CA THR A 374 14.66 17.44 -12.44
C THR A 374 13.49 17.53 -13.43
N ALA A 375 12.31 17.96 -12.97
CA ALA A 375 11.07 18.00 -13.75
C ALA A 375 10.71 16.62 -14.37
N ALA A 376 10.98 15.55 -13.64
CA ALA A 376 10.72 14.16 -14.04
C ALA A 376 9.60 13.53 -13.20
N GLU A 377 8.66 14.30 -12.65
CA GLU A 377 7.58 13.83 -11.80
C GLU A 377 6.64 12.83 -12.50
N GLU A 378 6.62 12.80 -13.83
CA GLU A 378 5.89 11.80 -14.63
C GLU A 378 6.48 10.37 -14.47
N THR A 379 7.71 10.25 -13.98
CA THR A 379 8.30 8.94 -13.64
C THR A 379 7.80 8.38 -12.32
N LEU A 380 7.10 9.18 -11.52
CA LEU A 380 6.45 8.78 -10.28
C LEU A 380 5.10 8.12 -10.61
N PRO A 381 4.91 6.80 -10.35
CA PRO A 381 3.74 6.08 -10.87
C PRO A 381 2.40 6.68 -10.43
N ALA A 382 2.27 7.14 -9.18
CA ALA A 382 1.03 7.75 -8.72
C ALA A 382 0.71 9.07 -9.46
N ILE A 383 1.72 9.88 -9.79
CA ILE A 383 1.55 11.13 -10.56
C ILE A 383 1.18 10.81 -12.01
N ALA A 384 1.87 9.84 -12.64
CA ALA A 384 1.54 9.39 -13.98
C ALA A 384 0.08 8.88 -14.06
N MET A 385 -0.37 8.10 -13.07
CA MET A 385 -1.76 7.63 -12.98
C MET A 385 -2.76 8.80 -12.83
N LEU A 386 -2.45 9.80 -12.02
CA LEU A 386 -3.28 10.99 -11.83
C LEU A 386 -3.46 11.78 -13.14
N ARG A 387 -2.36 12.00 -13.87
CA ARG A 387 -2.33 12.78 -15.11
C ARG A 387 -2.76 12.01 -16.36
N MET A 388 -2.94 10.66 -16.27
CA MET A 388 -3.30 9.85 -17.44
C MET A 388 -4.67 10.28 -18.01
N PRO A 389 -4.76 10.67 -19.29
CA PRO A 389 -6.01 11.07 -19.91
C PRO A 389 -7.01 9.90 -20.00
N ALA A 390 -8.30 10.17 -19.80
CA ALA A 390 -9.33 9.15 -19.89
C ALA A 390 -9.35 8.43 -21.26
N GLU A 391 -9.13 9.17 -22.35
CA GLU A 391 -9.08 8.59 -23.71
C GLU A 391 -7.91 7.61 -23.90
N ALA A 392 -6.76 7.85 -23.23
CA ALA A 392 -5.66 6.89 -23.26
C ALA A 392 -6.05 5.58 -22.56
N ILE A 393 -6.77 5.67 -21.44
CA ILE A 393 -7.31 4.50 -20.74
C ILE A 393 -8.34 3.78 -21.61
N ARG A 394 -9.25 4.52 -22.26
CA ARG A 394 -10.23 3.97 -23.20
C ARG A 394 -9.57 3.18 -24.32
N ALA A 395 -8.56 3.73 -24.97
CA ALA A 395 -7.80 3.05 -26.02
C ALA A 395 -7.19 1.74 -25.54
N ARG A 396 -6.62 1.71 -24.34
CA ARG A 396 -6.09 0.49 -23.71
C ARG A 396 -7.20 -0.53 -23.42
N CYS A 397 -8.34 -0.08 -22.89
CA CYS A 397 -9.51 -0.96 -22.65
C CYS A 397 -10.02 -1.58 -23.95
N VAL A 398 -10.14 -0.81 -25.03
CA VAL A 398 -10.55 -1.32 -26.34
C VAL A 398 -9.57 -2.38 -26.85
N ALA A 399 -8.26 -2.09 -26.83
CA ALA A 399 -7.24 -3.05 -27.24
C ALA A 399 -7.25 -4.33 -26.37
N MET A 400 -7.51 -4.20 -25.07
CA MET A 400 -7.64 -5.34 -24.16
C MET A 400 -8.89 -6.17 -24.47
N ALA A 401 -10.05 -5.52 -24.70
CA ALA A 401 -11.29 -6.20 -25.08
C ALA A 401 -11.13 -7.01 -26.37
N GLU A 402 -10.39 -6.48 -27.35
CA GLU A 402 -10.07 -7.20 -28.59
C GLU A 402 -9.24 -8.46 -28.35
N ARG A 403 -8.25 -8.39 -27.44
CA ARG A 403 -7.43 -9.55 -27.07
C ARG A 403 -8.25 -10.63 -26.35
N LEU A 404 -9.39 -10.28 -25.76
CA LEU A 404 -10.26 -11.19 -25.00
C LEU A 404 -11.48 -11.69 -25.78
N ARG A 405 -11.66 -11.33 -27.04
CA ARG A 405 -12.86 -11.69 -27.86
C ARG A 405 -13.16 -13.19 -27.96
N SER A 406 -12.15 -14.04 -27.79
CA SER A 406 -12.29 -15.50 -27.81
C SER A 406 -12.56 -16.13 -26.45
N ALA A 407 -12.59 -15.33 -25.38
CA ALA A 407 -12.76 -15.82 -24.03
C ALA A 407 -14.25 -16.06 -23.68
N SER A 408 -14.50 -16.93 -22.71
CA SER A 408 -15.85 -17.30 -22.23
C SER A 408 -16.50 -16.21 -21.38
N ALA A 409 -16.48 -14.95 -21.84
CA ALA A 409 -17.11 -13.82 -21.15
C ALA A 409 -17.58 -12.75 -22.14
N ALA A 410 -18.65 -12.03 -21.78
CA ALA A 410 -18.97 -10.76 -22.41
C ALA A 410 -18.03 -9.68 -21.84
N VAL A 411 -17.37 -8.94 -22.74
CA VAL A 411 -16.40 -7.89 -22.40
C VAL A 411 -16.86 -6.59 -23.02
N ASP A 412 -17.23 -5.63 -22.19
CA ASP A 412 -17.61 -4.28 -22.59
C ASP A 412 -16.59 -3.26 -22.11
N VAL A 413 -16.44 -2.15 -22.83
CA VAL A 413 -15.72 -0.96 -22.38
C VAL A 413 -16.73 0.05 -21.88
N VAL A 414 -16.65 0.42 -20.62
CA VAL A 414 -17.62 1.30 -19.97
C VAL A 414 -16.96 2.53 -19.39
N GLU A 415 -17.67 3.66 -19.42
CA GLU A 415 -17.28 4.84 -18.67
C GLU A 415 -17.34 4.57 -17.17
N THR A 416 -16.37 5.09 -16.44
CA THR A 416 -16.28 4.96 -14.98
C THR A 416 -15.56 6.14 -14.38
N ARG A 417 -15.37 6.11 -13.08
CA ARG A 417 -14.55 7.09 -12.37
C ARG A 417 -13.52 6.36 -11.53
N SER A 418 -12.25 6.78 -11.66
CA SER A 418 -11.19 6.42 -10.74
C SER A 418 -11.18 7.40 -9.57
N VAL A 419 -10.63 6.97 -8.44
CA VAL A 419 -10.48 7.82 -7.26
C VAL A 419 -9.01 7.90 -6.85
N VAL A 420 -8.61 9.02 -6.25
CA VAL A 420 -7.23 9.18 -5.78
C VAL A 420 -6.94 8.20 -4.65
N GLY A 421 -7.82 8.10 -3.68
CA GLY A 421 -7.70 7.16 -2.56
C GLY A 421 -7.97 7.79 -1.21
N GLY A 422 -8.10 6.96 -0.19
CA GLY A 422 -8.41 7.41 1.16
C GLY A 422 -7.31 8.23 1.82
N GLY A 423 -7.69 9.29 2.51
CA GLY A 423 -6.78 10.17 3.21
C GLY A 423 -6.04 11.16 2.32
N THR A 424 -6.64 11.51 1.16
CA THR A 424 -6.12 12.53 0.24
C THR A 424 -7.22 13.55 -0.15
N THR A 425 -7.83 13.38 -1.29
CA THR A 425 -8.78 14.31 -1.92
C THR A 425 -10.22 13.81 -1.76
N PRO A 426 -10.92 14.13 -0.64
CA PRO A 426 -12.25 13.57 -0.37
C PRO A 426 -13.25 14.00 -1.44
N GLY A 427 -13.97 13.01 -1.99
CA GLY A 427 -14.98 13.25 -3.03
C GLY A 427 -14.42 13.54 -4.43
N ALA A 428 -13.11 13.67 -4.60
CA ALA A 428 -12.50 13.84 -5.91
C ALA A 428 -12.49 12.52 -6.69
N SER A 429 -12.80 12.60 -7.98
CA SER A 429 -12.76 11.46 -8.87
C SER A 429 -12.37 11.89 -10.28
N LEU A 430 -11.65 11.03 -10.96
CA LEU A 430 -11.12 11.25 -12.30
C LEU A 430 -11.99 10.52 -13.32
N ALA A 431 -12.28 11.16 -14.45
CA ALA A 431 -12.92 10.48 -15.57
C ALA A 431 -12.03 9.31 -16.03
N SER A 432 -12.60 8.13 -16.21
CA SER A 432 -11.89 6.92 -16.58
C SER A 432 -12.75 5.98 -17.42
N PHE A 433 -12.13 4.91 -17.91
CA PHE A 433 -12.79 3.78 -18.56
C PHE A 433 -12.36 2.47 -17.90
N ALA A 434 -13.24 1.50 -17.92
CA ALA A 434 -12.97 0.16 -17.40
C ALA A 434 -13.42 -0.92 -18.36
N LEU A 435 -12.79 -2.07 -18.29
CA LEU A 435 -13.34 -3.31 -18.82
C LEU A 435 -14.41 -3.80 -17.86
N ALA A 436 -15.60 -4.07 -18.37
CA ALA A 436 -16.71 -4.68 -17.64
C ALA A 436 -16.86 -6.12 -18.12
N LEU A 437 -16.56 -7.08 -17.27
CA LEU A 437 -16.57 -8.50 -17.56
C LEU A 437 -17.81 -9.16 -16.92
N ARG A 438 -18.51 -9.99 -17.72
CA ARG A 438 -19.55 -10.91 -17.24
C ARG A 438 -19.14 -12.33 -17.62
N PRO A 439 -18.57 -13.10 -16.67
CA PRO A 439 -18.25 -14.50 -16.93
C PRO A 439 -19.52 -15.30 -17.23
N SER A 440 -19.47 -16.21 -18.22
CA SER A 440 -20.64 -17.00 -18.63
C SER A 440 -20.85 -18.25 -17.78
N GLN A 441 -19.80 -18.75 -17.10
CA GLN A 441 -19.80 -20.05 -16.41
C GLN A 441 -19.69 -19.94 -14.88
N MET A 442 -19.52 -18.75 -14.33
CA MET A 442 -19.37 -18.52 -12.90
C MET A 442 -19.92 -17.16 -12.49
N SER A 443 -20.19 -16.97 -11.20
CA SER A 443 -20.60 -15.66 -10.68
C SER A 443 -19.42 -14.67 -10.64
N GLU A 444 -19.75 -13.37 -10.60
CA GLU A 444 -18.76 -12.28 -10.51
C GLU A 444 -17.88 -12.41 -9.26
N THR A 445 -18.48 -12.89 -8.16
CA THR A 445 -17.78 -13.09 -6.89
C THR A 445 -16.75 -14.22 -6.99
N VAL A 446 -17.13 -15.34 -7.63
CA VAL A 446 -16.22 -16.47 -7.88
C VAL A 446 -15.11 -16.03 -8.83
N PHE A 447 -15.44 -15.33 -9.91
CA PHE A 447 -14.43 -14.84 -10.85
C PHE A 447 -13.44 -13.87 -10.17
N ALA A 448 -13.95 -12.91 -9.39
CA ALA A 448 -13.08 -12.01 -8.63
C ALA A 448 -12.22 -12.77 -7.59
N ALA A 449 -12.70 -13.86 -7.02
CA ALA A 449 -11.90 -14.74 -6.16
C ALA A 449 -10.78 -15.44 -6.95
N ASN A 450 -11.12 -16.01 -8.12
CA ASN A 450 -10.13 -16.65 -8.99
C ASN A 450 -9.01 -15.67 -9.41
N MET A 451 -9.40 -14.41 -9.75
CA MET A 451 -8.43 -13.37 -10.08
C MET A 451 -7.39 -13.13 -8.95
N ARG A 452 -7.79 -13.24 -7.68
CA ARG A 452 -6.89 -13.10 -6.54
C ARG A 452 -5.96 -14.31 -6.34
N HIS A 453 -6.27 -15.45 -6.93
CA HIS A 453 -5.44 -16.67 -6.89
C HIS A 453 -4.43 -16.79 -8.04
N LEU A 454 -4.49 -15.88 -9.02
CA LEU A 454 -3.51 -15.81 -10.11
C LEU A 454 -2.12 -15.43 -9.61
N ASP A 455 -1.11 -15.56 -10.47
CA ASP A 455 0.27 -15.18 -10.19
C ASP A 455 0.84 -14.31 -11.30
N PRO A 456 0.94 -12.98 -11.08
CA PRO A 456 0.52 -12.24 -9.87
C PRO A 456 -1.00 -12.15 -9.72
N PRO A 457 -1.50 -11.97 -8.48
CA PRO A 457 -2.91 -11.71 -8.21
C PRO A 457 -3.41 -10.42 -8.86
N VAL A 458 -4.66 -10.42 -9.31
CA VAL A 458 -5.33 -9.23 -9.85
C VAL A 458 -6.48 -8.82 -8.93
N VAL A 459 -6.44 -7.59 -8.44
CA VAL A 459 -7.46 -7.02 -7.55
C VAL A 459 -8.41 -6.17 -8.37
N VAL A 460 -9.68 -6.55 -8.38
CA VAL A 460 -10.76 -5.96 -9.18
C VAL A 460 -11.86 -5.41 -8.28
N ARG A 461 -12.82 -4.68 -8.85
CA ARG A 461 -14.05 -4.31 -8.14
C ARG A 461 -15.27 -4.95 -8.80
N ILE A 462 -16.30 -5.23 -8.00
CA ILE A 462 -17.61 -5.69 -8.50
C ILE A 462 -18.57 -4.51 -8.39
N TYR A 463 -19.27 -4.23 -9.48
CA TYR A 463 -20.25 -3.16 -9.54
C TYR A 463 -21.39 -3.55 -10.49
N GLU A 464 -22.64 -3.45 -10.02
CA GLU A 464 -23.87 -3.78 -10.80
C GLU A 464 -23.83 -5.14 -11.51
N GLY A 465 -23.39 -6.20 -10.79
CA GLY A 465 -23.31 -7.55 -11.35
C GLY A 465 -22.27 -7.73 -12.45
N ARG A 466 -21.22 -6.89 -12.46
CA ARG A 466 -20.08 -6.97 -13.39
C ARG A 466 -18.78 -6.85 -12.64
N VAL A 467 -17.75 -7.51 -13.13
CA VAL A 467 -16.38 -7.31 -12.67
C VAL A 467 -15.76 -6.18 -13.49
N LEU A 468 -15.35 -5.11 -12.81
CA LEU A 468 -14.74 -3.94 -13.43
C LEU A 468 -13.23 -3.93 -13.22
N LEU A 469 -12.50 -3.73 -14.32
CA LEU A 469 -11.05 -3.51 -14.32
C LEU A 469 -10.78 -2.11 -14.89
N ASP A 470 -10.39 -1.20 -14.03
CA ASP A 470 -9.98 0.16 -14.41
C ASP A 470 -8.46 0.15 -14.68
N LEU A 471 -8.07 0.35 -15.95
CA LEU A 471 -6.68 0.26 -16.37
C LEU A 471 -5.84 1.49 -16.01
N ARG A 472 -6.43 2.52 -15.37
CA ARG A 472 -5.67 3.66 -14.85
C ARG A 472 -4.58 3.24 -13.86
N THR A 473 -4.89 2.25 -13.02
CA THR A 473 -4.02 1.79 -11.94
C THR A 473 -3.16 0.56 -12.32
N ILE A 474 -3.19 0.18 -13.59
CA ILE A 474 -2.31 -0.83 -14.19
C ILE A 474 -1.25 -0.11 -15.04
N PRO A 475 0.05 -0.30 -14.79
CA PRO A 475 1.10 0.21 -15.68
C PRO A 475 0.89 -0.30 -17.12
N PRO A 476 1.02 0.56 -18.16
CA PRO A 476 0.81 0.13 -19.55
C PRO A 476 1.69 -1.05 -19.99
N ALA A 477 2.89 -1.16 -19.43
CA ALA A 477 3.81 -2.27 -19.70
C ALA A 477 3.26 -3.64 -19.24
N GLU A 478 2.29 -3.65 -18.31
CA GLU A 478 1.68 -4.87 -17.76
C GLU A 478 0.41 -5.32 -18.53
N ASP A 479 -0.03 -4.57 -19.54
CA ASP A 479 -1.19 -4.94 -20.34
C ASP A 479 -1.09 -6.35 -21.00
N PRO A 480 0.07 -6.79 -21.54
CA PRO A 480 0.20 -8.13 -22.07
C PRO A 480 0.05 -9.22 -21.00
N LEU A 481 0.63 -9.02 -19.83
CA LEU A 481 0.51 -9.93 -18.68
C LEU A 481 -0.93 -10.00 -18.19
N LEU A 482 -1.59 -8.85 -18.03
CA LEU A 482 -3.00 -8.80 -17.63
C LEU A 482 -3.90 -9.55 -18.62
N ALA A 483 -3.68 -9.41 -19.93
CA ALA A 483 -4.44 -10.15 -20.95
C ALA A 483 -4.28 -11.67 -20.82
N GLN A 484 -3.07 -12.14 -20.53
CA GLN A 484 -2.79 -13.56 -20.29
C GLN A 484 -3.52 -14.07 -19.04
N LEU A 485 -3.42 -13.33 -17.93
CA LEU A 485 -4.06 -13.67 -16.65
C LEU A 485 -5.59 -13.70 -16.76
N LEU A 486 -6.18 -12.75 -17.50
CA LEU A 486 -7.63 -12.73 -17.75
C LEU A 486 -8.11 -13.94 -18.54
N ARG A 487 -7.37 -14.36 -19.56
CA ARG A 487 -7.69 -15.59 -20.31
C ARG A 487 -7.65 -16.82 -19.39
N GLN A 488 -6.59 -16.96 -18.62
CA GLN A 488 -6.46 -18.06 -17.66
C GLN A 488 -7.62 -18.11 -16.66
N ALA A 489 -8.07 -16.95 -16.16
CA ALA A 489 -9.17 -16.88 -15.21
C ALA A 489 -10.54 -17.17 -15.84
N LEU A 490 -10.70 -16.92 -17.13
CA LEU A 490 -11.95 -17.12 -17.89
C LEU A 490 -12.08 -18.54 -18.46
N GLU A 491 -10.95 -19.23 -18.68
CA GLU A 491 -10.93 -20.63 -19.10
C GLU A 491 -11.09 -21.50 -17.86
N PRO A 492 -12.09 -22.41 -17.79
CA PRO A 492 -12.15 -23.36 -16.71
C PRO A 492 -10.90 -24.25 -16.74
N GLU A 493 -10.28 -24.49 -15.58
CA GLU A 493 -9.28 -25.55 -15.47
C GLU A 493 -9.93 -26.83 -16.02
N GLN A 494 -9.35 -27.39 -17.08
CA GLN A 494 -9.76 -28.71 -17.55
C GLN A 494 -9.41 -29.68 -16.43
N PRO A 495 -10.38 -30.48 -15.95
CA PRO A 495 -10.21 -31.42 -14.85
C PRO A 495 -9.14 -32.49 -15.11
#